data_cbad0ed84eab37539dd085a48ae3d438
#
_entry.id   cbad0ed84eab37539dd085a48ae3d438
#
_cell.length_a   1.000
_cell.length_b   1.000
_cell.length_c   1.000
_cell.angle_alpha   90.00
_cell.angle_beta   90.00
_cell.angle_gamma   90.00
#
_symmetry.space_group_name_H-M   'P 1'
#
loop_
_entity.id
_entity.type
_entity.pdbx_description
1 polymer ?
#
loop_
_entity_poly.entity_id
_entity_poly.type
_entity_poly.pdbx_seq_one_letter_code
_entity_poly.pdbx_strand_id
1 'polypeptide(L)'
;MPFIEIRHLKNLGDHRGVMHRINQSSLDFLGQFREMHTGTIEPGAIRGNHYHTNRKELLIMIHSDTFQFAWQEAGQGIIQTKTFTGSGAAAIEISPGAIHAIKNTGQQTVTLIACSDGEFDPEYKDTIRETILS
;
A
#
# COMPACT_ATOMS: atom_id res chain seq x y z
N MET A 1 13.93 -12.02 -3.95
CA MET A 1 12.93 -12.33 -2.88
C MET A 1 11.84 -11.30 -2.91
N PRO A 2 10.55 -11.70 -2.91
CA PRO A 2 9.47 -10.76 -2.70
C PRO A 2 9.57 -10.11 -1.32
N PHE A 3 9.35 -8.81 -1.24
CA PHE A 3 9.47 -8.09 0.02
C PHE A 3 8.48 -6.92 0.09
N ILE A 4 8.30 -6.46 1.32
CA ILE A 4 7.54 -5.25 1.64
C ILE A 4 8.48 -4.32 2.40
N GLU A 5 8.51 -3.05 1.99
CA GLU A 5 9.22 -1.99 2.71
C GLU A 5 8.23 -0.90 3.08
N ILE A 6 8.13 -0.58 4.35
CA ILE A 6 7.20 0.42 4.87
C ILE A 6 8.00 1.63 5.33
N ARG A 7 7.66 2.81 4.79
CA ARG A 7 8.30 4.08 5.15
C ARG A 7 7.25 5.04 5.67
N HIS A 8 7.41 5.48 6.91
CA HIS A 8 6.59 6.56 7.46
C HIS A 8 7.04 7.88 6.83
N LEU A 9 6.09 8.66 6.33
CA LEU A 9 6.38 9.93 5.68
C LEU A 9 6.25 11.06 6.69
N LYS A 10 7.29 11.90 6.74
CA LYS A 10 7.29 13.06 7.62
C LYS A 10 6.31 14.11 7.09
N ASN A 11 5.54 14.72 8.00
CA ASN A 11 4.71 15.85 7.65
C ASN A 11 5.59 17.10 7.53
N LEU A 12 5.65 17.67 6.34
CA LEU A 12 6.41 18.89 6.02
C LEU A 12 5.49 20.11 5.93
N GLY A 13 4.21 19.95 6.30
CA GLY A 13 3.22 21.01 6.21
C GLY A 13 3.26 21.99 7.36
N ASP A 14 2.28 22.87 7.40
CA ASP A 14 2.13 23.91 8.41
C ASP A 14 0.65 24.09 8.76
N HIS A 15 0.27 25.28 9.28
CA HIS A 15 -1.11 25.56 9.67
C HIS A 15 -2.11 25.47 8.52
N ARG A 16 -1.66 25.49 7.26
CA ARG A 16 -2.51 25.36 6.07
C ARG A 16 -2.87 23.91 5.75
N GLY A 17 -2.14 22.95 6.30
CA GLY A 17 -2.40 21.54 6.07
C GLY A 17 -1.13 20.70 6.07
N VAL A 18 -1.33 19.42 5.82
CA VAL A 18 -0.23 18.43 5.75
C VAL A 18 0.43 18.45 4.37
N MET A 19 1.69 18.10 4.35
CA MET A 19 2.46 17.97 3.11
C MET A 19 3.45 16.81 3.29
N HIS A 20 3.42 15.87 2.38
CA HIS A 20 4.31 14.71 2.43
C HIS A 20 5.09 14.60 1.12
N ARG A 21 6.36 14.21 1.23
CA ARG A 21 7.20 13.97 0.07
C ARG A 21 7.56 12.50 0.03
N ILE A 22 7.43 11.90 -1.15
CA ILE A 22 7.82 10.51 -1.35
C ILE A 22 9.35 10.46 -1.47
N ASN A 23 9.98 9.54 -0.76
CA ASN A 23 11.42 9.37 -0.78
C ASN A 23 11.88 8.97 -2.19
N GLN A 24 13.02 9.50 -2.62
CA GLN A 24 13.60 9.13 -3.91
C GLN A 24 13.82 7.62 -4.02
N SER A 25 14.20 6.97 -2.91
CA SER A 25 14.40 5.52 -2.88
C SER A 25 13.15 4.73 -3.25
N SER A 26 11.95 5.22 -2.88
CA SER A 26 10.69 4.58 -3.27
C SER A 26 10.42 4.72 -4.76
N LEU A 27 10.73 5.89 -5.32
CA LEU A 27 10.59 6.11 -6.77
C LEU A 27 11.59 5.25 -7.54
N ASP A 28 12.81 5.13 -7.02
CA ASP A 28 13.84 4.28 -7.63
C ASP A 28 13.45 2.79 -7.57
N PHE A 29 12.82 2.36 -6.47
CA PHE A 29 12.27 1.01 -6.36
C PHE A 29 11.28 0.75 -7.49
N LEU A 30 10.33 1.66 -7.70
CA LEU A 30 9.33 1.52 -8.73
C LEU A 30 9.96 1.50 -10.13
N GLY A 31 10.95 2.37 -10.37
CA GLY A 31 11.64 2.48 -11.64
C GLY A 31 10.77 3.16 -12.69
N GLN A 32 10.09 2.36 -13.53
CA GLN A 32 9.16 2.89 -14.50
C GLN A 32 7.80 3.15 -13.85
N PHE A 33 7.18 4.24 -14.24
CA PHE A 33 5.87 4.63 -13.76
C PHE A 33 4.88 4.44 -14.92
N ARG A 34 4.10 3.36 -14.89
CA ARG A 34 3.25 2.97 -16.01
C ARG A 34 1.76 3.09 -15.73
N GLU A 35 1.37 3.10 -14.46
CA GLU A 35 -0.04 3.16 -14.08
C GLU A 35 -0.17 3.76 -12.68
N MET A 36 -1.20 4.60 -12.49
CA MET A 36 -1.53 5.14 -11.19
C MET A 36 -3.05 5.16 -11.03
N HIS A 37 -3.51 4.77 -9.85
CA HIS A 37 -4.91 4.95 -9.50
C HIS A 37 -5.04 5.40 -8.06
N THR A 38 -6.17 6.01 -7.74
CA THR A 38 -6.47 6.47 -6.39
C THR A 38 -7.76 5.83 -5.91
N GLY A 39 -7.88 5.69 -4.61
CA GLY A 39 -9.08 5.11 -4.04
C GLY A 39 -9.19 5.41 -2.57
N THR A 40 -10.28 4.93 -1.99
CA THR A 40 -10.54 5.04 -0.56
C THR A 40 -10.84 3.68 0.03
N ILE A 41 -10.63 3.59 1.34
CA ILE A 41 -11.04 2.41 2.12
C ILE A 41 -11.92 2.95 3.25
N GLU A 42 -13.20 2.61 3.19
CA GLU A 42 -14.17 3.05 4.19
C GLU A 42 -14.00 2.27 5.49
N PRO A 43 -14.43 2.82 6.64
CA PRO A 43 -14.34 2.09 7.91
C PRO A 43 -14.91 0.68 7.82
N GLY A 44 -14.13 -0.31 8.28
CA GLY A 44 -14.50 -1.72 8.24
C GLY A 44 -14.17 -2.44 6.93
N ALA A 45 -13.88 -1.71 5.87
CA ALA A 45 -13.59 -2.31 4.56
C ALA A 45 -12.16 -2.84 4.47
N ILE A 46 -11.98 -3.82 3.59
CA ILE A 46 -10.68 -4.43 3.31
C ILE A 46 -10.43 -4.35 1.81
N ARG A 47 -9.21 -3.91 1.44
CA ARG A 47 -8.75 -3.97 0.06
C ARG A 47 -7.50 -4.83 0.00
N GLY A 48 -7.20 -5.34 -1.19
CA GLY A 48 -6.06 -6.21 -1.41
C GLY A 48 -6.44 -7.67 -1.26
N ASN A 49 -5.78 -8.40 -0.36
CA ASN A 49 -5.86 -9.86 -0.29
C ASN A 49 -5.46 -10.47 -1.62
N HIS A 50 -4.32 -10.01 -2.12
CA HIS A 50 -3.79 -10.46 -3.41
C HIS A 50 -2.28 -10.21 -3.48
N TYR A 51 -1.69 -10.73 -4.54
CA TYR A 51 -0.32 -10.38 -4.95
C TYR A 51 -0.29 -10.22 -6.46
N HIS A 52 0.73 -9.52 -6.93
CA HIS A 52 0.99 -9.36 -8.36
C HIS A 52 2.15 -10.25 -8.75
N THR A 53 2.06 -10.89 -9.92
CA THR A 53 3.08 -11.85 -10.35
C THR A 53 4.28 -11.15 -10.99
N ASN A 54 4.07 -10.01 -11.64
CA ASN A 54 5.14 -9.33 -12.37
C ASN A 54 5.37 -7.88 -11.96
N ARG A 55 4.32 -7.15 -11.58
CA ARG A 55 4.45 -5.71 -11.32
C ARG A 55 4.92 -5.41 -9.91
N LYS A 56 5.69 -4.34 -9.80
CA LYS A 56 5.97 -3.68 -8.54
C LYS A 56 4.88 -2.65 -8.29
N GLU A 57 4.56 -2.43 -7.02
CA GLU A 57 3.58 -1.45 -6.63
C GLU A 57 4.12 -0.57 -5.51
N LEU A 58 3.85 0.71 -5.60
CA LEU A 58 4.12 1.68 -4.54
C LEU A 58 2.78 2.21 -4.07
N LEU A 59 2.41 1.88 -2.85
CA LEU A 59 1.19 2.39 -2.22
C LEU A 59 1.54 3.61 -1.37
N ILE A 60 0.79 4.68 -1.55
CA ILE A 60 0.86 5.85 -0.68
C ILE A 60 -0.44 5.88 0.09
N MET A 61 -0.33 5.72 1.41
CA MET A 61 -1.47 5.68 2.33
C MET A 61 -1.56 7.00 3.07
N ILE A 62 -2.74 7.61 3.08
CA ILE A 62 -3.00 8.86 3.80
C ILE A 62 -4.15 8.60 4.76
N HIS A 63 -3.92 8.82 6.04
CA HIS A 63 -4.87 8.46 7.07
C HIS A 63 -4.98 9.53 8.16
N SER A 64 -6.15 9.61 8.76
CA SER A 64 -6.41 10.45 9.93
C SER A 64 -6.80 9.64 11.16
N ASP A 65 -6.97 8.34 11.01
CA ASP A 65 -7.29 7.41 12.07
C ASP A 65 -6.59 6.07 11.79
N THR A 66 -6.96 5.03 12.46
CA THR A 66 -6.28 3.73 12.49
C THR A 66 -6.57 2.90 11.24
N PHE A 67 -5.55 2.27 10.70
CA PHE A 67 -5.71 1.19 9.73
C PHE A 67 -4.65 0.12 9.98
N GLN A 68 -4.89 -1.07 9.44
CA GLN A 68 -4.00 -2.21 9.57
C GLN A 68 -3.52 -2.64 8.17
N PHE A 69 -2.22 -2.82 8.03
CA PHE A 69 -1.60 -3.40 6.84
C PHE A 69 -1.09 -4.80 7.18
N ALA A 70 -1.46 -5.79 6.38
CA ALA A 70 -1.02 -7.17 6.55
C ALA A 70 -0.27 -7.62 5.31
N TRP A 71 0.75 -8.44 5.48
CA TRP A 71 1.51 -8.98 4.35
C TRP A 71 2.13 -10.33 4.68
N GLN A 72 2.43 -11.06 3.62
CA GLN A 72 3.13 -12.32 3.69
C GLN A 72 4.13 -12.37 2.54
N GLU A 73 5.41 -12.45 2.88
CA GLU A 73 6.46 -12.56 1.88
C GLU A 73 6.55 -14.00 1.38
N ALA A 74 6.86 -14.16 0.09
CA ALA A 74 6.90 -15.48 -0.53
C ALA A 74 7.91 -16.39 0.18
N GLY A 75 7.52 -17.66 0.35
CA GLY A 75 8.34 -18.67 1.02
C GLY A 75 8.28 -18.60 2.53
N GLN A 76 7.53 -17.66 3.10
CA GLN A 76 7.35 -17.55 4.53
C GLN A 76 5.89 -17.83 4.87
N GLY A 77 5.64 -18.75 5.80
CA GLY A 77 4.29 -19.08 6.22
C GLY A 77 3.68 -18.11 7.23
N ILE A 78 4.35 -16.99 7.50
CA ILE A 78 3.98 -16.05 8.56
C ILE A 78 3.32 -14.82 7.96
N ILE A 79 2.12 -14.49 8.44
CA ILE A 79 1.44 -13.24 8.11
C ILE A 79 1.89 -12.19 9.12
N GLN A 80 2.46 -11.11 8.62
CA GLN A 80 2.88 -9.98 9.43
C GLN A 80 1.83 -8.89 9.34
N THR A 81 1.70 -8.12 10.40
CA THR A 81 0.76 -6.99 10.44
C THR A 81 1.43 -5.78 11.06
N LYS A 82 0.99 -4.60 10.62
CA LYS A 82 1.37 -3.34 11.21
C LYS A 82 0.13 -2.48 11.34
N THR A 83 -0.08 -1.91 12.52
CA THR A 83 -1.18 -0.99 12.80
C THR A 83 -0.64 0.44 12.75
N PHE A 84 -1.32 1.29 11.97
CA PHE A 84 -1.04 2.71 11.88
C PHE A 84 -2.12 3.45 12.66
N THR A 85 -1.74 4.45 13.43
CA THR A 85 -2.66 5.19 14.30
C THR A 85 -2.55 6.69 14.05
N GLY A 86 -3.64 7.41 14.32
CA GLY A 86 -3.68 8.85 14.20
C GLY A 86 -3.53 9.33 12.75
N SER A 87 -3.16 10.60 12.61
CA SER A 87 -2.97 11.21 11.29
C SER A 87 -1.55 10.97 10.79
N GLY A 88 -1.42 10.69 9.51
CA GLY A 88 -0.12 10.50 8.90
C GLY A 88 -0.20 10.01 7.48
N ALA A 89 0.96 9.67 6.94
CA ALA A 89 1.07 9.03 5.63
C ALA A 89 2.22 8.04 5.63
N ALA A 90 2.12 7.06 4.77
CA ALA A 90 3.15 6.04 4.60
C ALA A 90 3.30 5.68 3.13
N ALA A 91 4.51 5.37 2.71
CA ALA A 91 4.79 4.78 1.41
C ALA A 91 5.16 3.33 1.63
N ILE A 92 4.50 2.43 0.91
CA ILE A 92 4.70 0.99 1.04
C ILE A 92 5.16 0.46 -0.31
N GLU A 93 6.39 -0.07 -0.35
CA GLU A 93 6.98 -0.68 -1.55
C GLU A 93 6.64 -2.16 -1.55
N ILE A 94 6.00 -2.63 -2.60
CA ILE A 94 5.50 -4.00 -2.71
C ILE A 94 6.14 -4.69 -3.90
N SER A 95 6.97 -5.70 -3.64
CA SER A 95 7.59 -6.54 -4.65
C SER A 95 6.59 -7.50 -5.27
N PRO A 96 6.81 -7.94 -6.52
CA PRO A 96 6.01 -9.04 -7.08
C PRO A 96 6.05 -10.26 -6.16
N GLY A 97 4.90 -10.92 -6.00
CA GLY A 97 4.77 -12.10 -5.16
C GLY A 97 4.49 -11.82 -3.68
N ALA A 98 4.60 -10.59 -3.23
CA ALA A 98 4.28 -10.24 -1.84
C ALA A 98 2.77 -10.06 -1.68
N ILE A 99 2.15 -10.94 -0.90
CA ILE A 99 0.72 -10.89 -0.62
C ILE A 99 0.46 -9.75 0.36
N HIS A 100 -0.56 -8.95 0.10
CA HIS A 100 -0.85 -7.81 0.96
C HIS A 100 -2.34 -7.53 1.06
N ALA A 101 -2.73 -6.91 2.19
CA ALA A 101 -4.10 -6.52 2.45
C ALA A 101 -4.12 -5.31 3.39
N ILE A 102 -5.15 -4.49 3.27
CA ILE A 102 -5.33 -3.29 4.07
C ILE A 102 -6.75 -3.29 4.61
N LYS A 103 -6.89 -3.15 5.93
CA LYS A 103 -8.18 -3.04 6.59
C LYS A 103 -8.27 -1.69 7.30
N ASN A 104 -9.34 -0.96 7.03
CA ASN A 104 -9.63 0.24 7.79
C ASN A 104 -10.29 -0.15 9.12
N THR A 105 -9.52 -0.09 10.19
CA THR A 105 -9.98 -0.44 11.54
C THR A 105 -10.41 0.78 12.35
N GLY A 106 -10.36 1.95 11.74
CA GLY A 106 -10.73 3.22 12.40
C GLY A 106 -12.12 3.68 12.02
N GLN A 107 -12.37 4.96 12.27
CA GLN A 107 -13.65 5.61 12.04
C GLN A 107 -13.63 6.59 10.87
N GLN A 108 -12.47 6.81 10.27
CA GLN A 108 -12.29 7.77 9.19
C GLN A 108 -11.85 7.04 7.92
N THR A 109 -12.24 7.59 6.78
CA THR A 109 -11.83 7.08 5.47
C THR A 109 -10.31 7.13 5.31
N VAL A 110 -9.72 6.07 4.81
CA VAL A 110 -8.31 6.02 4.43
C VAL A 110 -8.22 6.27 2.93
N THR A 111 -7.29 7.11 2.50
CA THR A 111 -7.04 7.38 1.08
C THR A 111 -5.77 6.67 0.64
N LEU A 112 -5.82 6.08 -0.55
CA LEU A 112 -4.64 5.45 -1.13
C LEU A 112 -4.37 5.97 -2.54
N ILE A 113 -3.09 6.01 -2.88
CA ILE A 113 -2.61 6.26 -4.23
C ILE A 113 -1.72 5.07 -4.56
N ALA A 114 -2.05 4.34 -5.62
CA ALA A 114 -1.31 3.16 -6.03
C ALA A 114 -0.59 3.45 -7.34
N CYS A 115 0.73 3.27 -7.34
CA CYS A 115 1.58 3.47 -8.51
C CYS A 115 2.20 2.12 -8.88
N SER A 116 2.29 1.83 -10.17
CA SER A 116 2.78 0.55 -10.65
C SER A 116 3.72 0.73 -11.84
N ASP A 117 4.67 -0.19 -11.98
CA ASP A 117 5.55 -0.28 -13.14
C ASP A 117 4.95 -1.12 -14.28
N GLY A 118 3.76 -1.68 -14.09
CA GLY A 118 3.02 -2.42 -15.11
C GLY A 118 1.85 -1.62 -15.62
N GLU A 119 1.57 -1.76 -16.93
CA GLU A 119 0.43 -1.10 -17.55
C GLU A 119 -0.89 -1.64 -16.99
N PHE A 120 -1.93 -0.81 -17.03
CA PHE A 120 -3.27 -1.25 -16.65
C PHE A 120 -3.71 -2.43 -17.51
N ASP A 121 -4.17 -3.49 -16.86
CA ASP A 121 -4.69 -4.68 -17.51
C ASP A 121 -6.14 -4.87 -17.07
N PRO A 122 -7.13 -4.62 -17.95
CA PRO A 122 -8.55 -4.74 -17.57
C PRO A 122 -8.96 -6.17 -17.24
N GLU A 123 -8.16 -7.17 -17.60
CA GLU A 123 -8.44 -8.57 -17.26
C GLU A 123 -7.77 -9.00 -15.96
N TYR A 124 -6.94 -8.14 -15.36
CA TYR A 124 -6.25 -8.41 -14.09
C TYR A 124 -5.46 -9.72 -14.07
N LYS A 125 -4.82 -10.08 -15.20
CA LYS A 125 -4.07 -11.33 -15.32
C LYS A 125 -2.87 -11.42 -14.38
N ASP A 126 -2.34 -10.26 -13.99
CA ASP A 126 -1.20 -10.17 -13.09
C ASP A 126 -1.57 -10.21 -11.61
N THR A 127 -2.85 -10.27 -11.29
CA THR A 127 -3.35 -10.19 -9.90
C THR A 127 -3.93 -11.53 -9.49
N ILE A 128 -3.37 -12.11 -8.43
CA ILE A 128 -3.80 -13.40 -7.88
C ILE A 128 -4.38 -13.17 -6.50
N ARG A 129 -5.60 -13.65 -6.28
CA ARG A 129 -6.27 -13.51 -4.99
C ARG A 129 -5.72 -14.50 -3.98
N GLU A 130 -5.41 -13.99 -2.79
CA GLU A 130 -4.93 -14.78 -1.67
C GLU A 130 -5.33 -14.06 -0.38
N THR A 131 -6.30 -14.62 0.35
CA THR A 131 -6.83 -13.97 1.55
C THR A 131 -5.92 -14.18 2.74
N ILE A 132 -5.44 -13.09 3.31
CA ILE A 132 -4.61 -13.11 4.52
C ILE A 132 -5.20 -12.26 5.65
N LEU A 133 -6.26 -11.49 5.36
CA LEU A 133 -6.88 -10.60 6.33
C LEU A 133 -8.40 -10.61 6.13
N SER A 134 -9.16 -10.72 7.22
CA SER A 134 -10.62 -10.72 7.17
C SER A 134 -11.23 -9.91 8.33
#